data_c25402e95ff6b0ae1ea0719d07538651
#
_entry.id   c25402e95ff6b0ae1ea0719d07538651
#
_cell.length_a   1.000
_cell.length_b   1.000
_cell.length_c   1.000
_cell.angle_alpha   90.00
_cell.angle_beta   90.00
_cell.angle_gamma   90.00
#
_symmetry.space_group_name_H-M   'P 1'
#
loop_
_entity.id
_entity.type
_entity.pdbx_description
1 polymer ?
#
loop_
_entity_poly.entity_id
_entity_poly.type
_entity_poly.pdbx_seq_one_letter_code
_entity_poly.pdbx_strand_id
1 'polypeptide(L)'
;PFYYMTVVQTFYFASEIKALLPFMEDIRTDMDGLKDYLTFQFCLSGKTLFSGVRELMPAHYISIRDGHVKFRRYWQVYYNLDWDHTEKFFMEQMEELIWDSVRYRIRSDVPIGGYVSGGLDSSVVSAIASDLVGNEAFAGFTGKFSVSRQYDESSYAQALADEHHFPLYQIDITSKDFENNIRNVIYHLDEPVAGPGSFCQYMVSMLAAKHRKVVLGGQGGDEIFGG
;
A
#
# COMPACT_ATOMS: atom_id res chain seq x y z
N PRO A 1 5.59 5.11 5.14
CA PRO A 1 6.91 5.76 4.89
C PRO A 1 7.36 6.57 6.11
N PHE A 2 8.65 6.85 6.18
CA PHE A 2 9.26 7.69 7.19
C PHE A 2 10.32 8.55 6.52
N TYR A 3 10.07 9.84 6.44
CA TYR A 3 10.96 10.80 5.81
C TYR A 3 11.71 11.59 6.86
N TYR A 4 12.96 11.96 6.56
CA TYR A 4 13.78 12.74 7.46
C TYR A 4 14.72 13.67 6.71
N MET A 5 15.14 14.71 7.40
CA MET A 5 16.19 15.65 6.97
C MET A 5 16.91 16.21 8.17
N THR A 6 18.10 16.78 7.94
CA THR A 6 18.85 17.53 8.96
C THR A 6 19.09 18.94 8.44
N VAL A 7 18.64 19.94 9.19
CA VAL A 7 18.88 21.34 8.91
C VAL A 7 19.72 21.92 10.07
N VAL A 8 20.89 22.43 9.77
CA VAL A 8 21.90 22.86 10.76
C VAL A 8 22.24 21.71 11.71
N GLN A 9 21.69 21.67 12.92
CA GLN A 9 21.91 20.62 13.93
C GLN A 9 20.59 19.98 14.39
N THR A 10 19.49 20.30 13.71
CA THR A 10 18.17 19.77 14.07
C THR A 10 17.79 18.66 13.11
N PHE A 11 17.41 17.53 13.67
CA PHE A 11 16.88 16.39 12.93
C PHE A 11 15.35 16.47 12.88
N TYR A 12 14.81 16.59 11.67
CA TYR A 12 13.36 16.62 11.40
C TYR A 12 12.93 15.29 10.81
N PHE A 13 11.75 14.83 11.18
CA PHE A 13 11.14 13.64 10.58
C PHE A 13 9.62 13.74 10.52
N ALA A 14 9.04 13.05 9.56
CA ALA A 14 7.60 12.97 9.35
C ALA A 14 7.21 11.73 8.56
N SER A 15 5.93 11.39 8.56
CA SER A 15 5.34 10.34 7.71
C SER A 15 5.08 10.81 6.27
N GLU A 16 5.09 12.12 6.02
CA GLU A 16 4.87 12.75 4.72
C GLU A 16 5.90 13.85 4.50
N ILE A 17 6.42 13.99 3.26
CA ILE A 17 7.45 15.00 2.92
C ILE A 17 6.90 16.41 3.10
N LYS A 18 5.63 16.63 2.72
CA LYS A 18 5.00 17.95 2.83
C LYS A 18 5.04 18.54 4.25
N ALA A 19 5.06 17.69 5.28
CA ALA A 19 5.18 18.14 6.66
C ALA A 19 6.58 18.66 7.00
N LEU A 20 7.60 18.34 6.21
CA LEU A 20 8.98 18.82 6.37
C LEU A 20 9.23 20.13 5.61
N LEU A 21 8.47 20.43 4.56
CA LEU A 21 8.68 21.59 3.69
C LEU A 21 8.77 22.92 4.45
N PRO A 22 7.96 23.20 5.50
CA PRO A 22 8.05 24.46 6.24
C PRO A 22 9.40 24.71 6.96
N PHE A 23 10.20 23.65 7.13
CA PHE A 23 11.50 23.71 7.81
C PHE A 23 12.67 23.74 6.82
N MET A 24 12.41 23.71 5.52
CA MET A 24 13.42 23.81 4.46
C MET A 24 13.66 25.29 4.12
N GLU A 25 14.94 25.67 4.03
CA GLU A 25 15.31 27.04 3.59
C GLU A 25 14.99 27.24 2.10
N ASP A 26 15.13 26.20 1.30
CA ASP A 26 14.87 26.22 -0.13
C ASP A 26 14.38 24.86 -0.60
N ILE A 27 13.31 24.84 -1.38
CA ILE A 27 12.73 23.62 -1.93
C ILE A 27 13.30 23.43 -3.33
N ARG A 28 14.16 22.43 -3.49
CA ARG A 28 14.81 22.08 -4.78
C ARG A 28 14.59 20.61 -5.12
N THR A 29 14.54 20.34 -6.42
CA THR A 29 14.52 18.97 -6.91
C THR A 29 15.88 18.30 -6.69
N ASP A 30 15.86 17.09 -6.12
CA ASP A 30 17.04 16.22 -6.09
C ASP A 30 17.26 15.61 -7.48
N MET A 31 18.35 16.00 -8.14
CA MET A 31 18.62 15.60 -9.52
C MET A 31 18.97 14.12 -9.67
N ASP A 32 19.52 13.49 -8.63
CA ASP A 32 19.79 12.05 -8.64
C ASP A 32 18.52 11.25 -8.34
N GLY A 33 17.65 11.75 -7.46
CA GLY A 33 16.30 11.23 -7.28
C GLY A 33 15.48 11.33 -8.56
N LEU A 34 15.56 12.47 -9.28
CA LEU A 34 14.86 12.65 -10.56
C LEU A 34 15.37 11.69 -11.64
N LYS A 35 16.68 11.44 -11.74
CA LYS A 35 17.23 10.43 -12.66
C LYS A 35 16.71 9.04 -12.37
N ASP A 36 16.68 8.64 -11.07
CA ASP A 36 16.13 7.37 -10.67
C ASP A 36 14.66 7.28 -11.08
N TYR A 37 13.87 8.31 -10.76
CA TYR A 37 12.45 8.35 -11.08
C TYR A 37 12.17 8.22 -12.58
N LEU A 38 12.92 8.95 -13.42
CA LEU A 38 12.78 8.88 -14.89
C LEU A 38 13.20 7.52 -15.46
N THR A 39 14.08 6.80 -14.77
CA THR A 39 14.59 5.49 -15.23
C THR A 39 13.76 4.32 -14.70
N PHE A 40 13.44 4.34 -13.39
CA PHE A 40 12.83 3.23 -12.65
C PHE A 40 11.39 3.51 -12.22
N GLN A 41 10.90 4.75 -12.40
CA GLN A 41 9.59 5.22 -11.98
C GLN A 41 9.45 5.37 -10.45
N PHE A 42 10.54 5.25 -9.70
CA PHE A 42 10.66 5.50 -8.26
C PHE A 42 12.10 5.85 -7.90
N CYS A 43 12.28 6.48 -6.72
CA CYS A 43 13.61 6.84 -6.22
C CYS A 43 14.27 5.66 -5.50
N LEU A 44 15.56 5.43 -5.75
CA LEU A 44 16.32 4.32 -5.17
C LEU A 44 17.04 4.75 -3.88
N SER A 45 17.31 3.77 -3.02
CA SER A 45 18.22 3.92 -1.86
C SER A 45 17.82 5.04 -0.89
N GLY A 46 16.53 5.22 -0.68
CA GLY A 46 16.00 6.23 0.23
C GLY A 46 16.18 7.68 -0.25
N LYS A 47 16.46 7.88 -1.53
CA LYS A 47 16.36 9.21 -2.16
C LYS A 47 14.88 9.60 -2.31
N THR A 48 14.63 10.88 -2.42
CA THR A 48 13.32 11.44 -2.77
C THR A 48 13.50 12.45 -3.91
N LEU A 49 12.43 12.99 -4.45
CA LEU A 49 12.50 14.10 -5.40
C LEU A 49 12.86 15.44 -4.74
N PHE A 50 12.91 15.50 -3.41
CA PHE A 50 13.21 16.71 -2.66
C PHE A 50 14.67 16.69 -2.17
N SER A 51 15.46 17.65 -2.62
CA SER A 51 16.86 17.77 -2.21
C SER A 51 16.99 17.92 -0.69
N GLY A 52 17.83 17.08 -0.09
CA GLY A 52 18.06 17.08 1.36
C GLY A 52 17.04 16.28 2.18
N VAL A 53 15.96 15.79 1.58
CA VAL A 53 15.00 14.88 2.23
C VAL A 53 15.34 13.44 1.85
N ARG A 54 15.32 12.56 2.84
CA ARG A 54 15.57 11.12 2.67
C ARG A 54 14.42 10.30 3.22
N GLU A 55 14.17 9.18 2.60
CA GLU A 55 13.27 8.15 3.13
C GLU A 55 14.08 7.12 3.91
N LEU A 56 13.56 6.70 5.07
CA LEU A 56 14.15 5.60 5.82
C LEU A 56 13.85 4.29 5.09
N MET A 57 14.91 3.58 4.72
CA MET A 57 14.78 2.31 4.01
C MET A 57 13.94 1.29 4.80
N PRO A 58 13.15 0.44 4.13
CA PRO A 58 12.44 -0.66 4.77
C PRO A 58 13.36 -1.49 5.69
N ALA A 59 12.79 -2.02 6.76
CA ALA A 59 13.50 -2.82 7.74
C ALA A 59 14.67 -2.11 8.45
N HIS A 60 14.66 -0.77 8.50
CA HIS A 60 15.62 0.02 9.26
C HIS A 60 14.94 0.79 10.40
N TYR A 61 15.73 1.12 11.41
CA TYR A 61 15.34 2.07 12.44
C TYR A 61 16.43 3.11 12.65
N ILE A 62 16.01 4.26 13.20
CA ILE A 62 16.91 5.35 13.59
C ILE A 62 16.96 5.39 15.11
N SER A 63 18.16 5.49 15.66
CA SER A 63 18.39 5.74 17.08
C SER A 63 19.13 7.06 17.24
N ILE A 64 18.59 7.96 18.05
CA ILE A 64 19.20 9.26 18.36
C ILE A 64 19.53 9.29 19.85
N ARG A 65 20.81 9.38 20.17
CA ARG A 65 21.31 9.48 21.56
C ARG A 65 22.47 10.47 21.61
N ASP A 66 22.45 11.37 22.56
CA ASP A 66 23.50 12.35 22.81
C ASP A 66 23.92 13.10 21.53
N GLY A 67 22.95 13.51 20.71
CA GLY A 67 23.17 14.19 19.43
C GLY A 67 23.70 13.30 18.30
N HIS A 68 23.93 12.00 18.53
CA HIS A 68 24.37 11.05 17.52
C HIS A 68 23.19 10.30 16.89
N VAL A 69 23.08 10.38 15.55
CA VAL A 69 22.10 9.65 14.76
C VAL A 69 22.74 8.37 14.23
N LYS A 70 22.09 7.22 14.49
CA LYS A 70 22.52 5.90 13.99
C LYS A 70 21.39 5.22 13.26
N PHE A 71 21.69 4.73 12.05
CA PHE A 71 20.79 3.91 11.23
C PHE A 71 21.18 2.45 11.40
N ARG A 72 20.19 1.58 11.59
CA ARG A 72 20.43 0.13 11.67
C ARG A 72 19.34 -0.62 10.95
N ARG A 73 19.75 -1.60 10.14
CA ARG A 73 18.86 -2.58 9.57
C ARG A 73 18.61 -3.67 10.60
N TYR A 74 17.32 -4.00 10.85
CA TYR A 74 16.94 -5.04 11.80
C TYR A 74 16.39 -6.30 11.11
N TRP A 75 16.09 -6.23 9.83
CA TRP A 75 15.56 -7.35 9.05
C TRP A 75 15.97 -7.24 7.57
N GLN A 76 16.00 -8.39 6.89
CA GLN A 76 16.12 -8.47 5.43
C GLN A 76 15.43 -9.73 4.95
N VAL A 77 15.07 -9.78 3.67
CA VAL A 77 14.58 -11.00 3.03
C VAL A 77 15.73 -11.99 2.90
N TYR A 78 15.49 -13.23 3.33
CA TYR A 78 16.42 -14.36 3.13
C TYR A 78 15.75 -15.37 2.22
N TYR A 79 16.44 -15.79 1.18
CA TYR A 79 16.00 -16.82 0.25
C TYR A 79 16.68 -18.14 0.63
N ASN A 80 16.15 -18.81 1.66
CA ASN A 80 16.60 -20.13 2.07
C ASN A 80 15.79 -21.15 1.30
N LEU A 81 16.38 -21.71 0.24
CA LEU A 81 15.71 -22.74 -0.56
C LEU A 81 15.62 -24.03 0.25
N ASP A 82 14.43 -24.57 0.32
CA ASP A 82 14.13 -25.82 0.99
C ASP A 82 13.81 -26.89 -0.07
N TRP A 83 14.65 -27.90 -0.17
CA TRP A 83 14.53 -28.99 -1.11
C TRP A 83 14.07 -30.30 -0.46
N ASP A 84 13.86 -30.29 0.86
CA ASP A 84 13.61 -31.52 1.66
C ASP A 84 12.12 -31.79 1.82
N HIS A 85 11.26 -30.80 1.59
CA HIS A 85 9.81 -30.92 1.74
C HIS A 85 9.09 -31.03 0.40
N THR A 86 7.87 -31.58 0.46
CA THR A 86 7.00 -31.75 -0.71
C THR A 86 6.20 -30.50 -1.02
N GLU A 87 5.69 -30.39 -2.25
CA GLU A 87 4.75 -29.32 -2.63
C GLU A 87 3.54 -29.25 -1.67
N LYS A 88 2.98 -30.40 -1.30
CA LYS A 88 1.87 -30.47 -0.35
C LYS A 88 2.21 -29.81 0.99
N PHE A 89 3.41 -30.07 1.52
CA PHE A 89 3.88 -29.43 2.75
C PHE A 89 3.90 -27.90 2.61
N PHE A 90 4.44 -27.36 1.50
CA PHE A 90 4.47 -25.92 1.28
C PHE A 90 3.07 -25.32 1.13
N MET A 91 2.16 -26.01 0.45
CA MET A 91 0.76 -25.56 0.31
C MET A 91 0.07 -25.46 1.68
N GLU A 92 0.19 -26.49 2.53
CA GLU A 92 -0.40 -26.51 3.87
C GLU A 92 0.19 -25.41 4.77
N GLN A 93 1.52 -25.22 4.73
CA GLN A 93 2.19 -24.16 5.49
C GLN A 93 1.80 -22.75 4.99
N MET A 94 1.71 -22.56 3.70
CA MET A 94 1.32 -21.29 3.10
C MET A 94 -0.12 -20.92 3.48
N GLU A 95 -1.05 -21.87 3.41
CA GLU A 95 -2.43 -21.69 3.84
C GLU A 95 -2.48 -21.24 5.30
N GLU A 96 -1.81 -21.95 6.20
CA GLU A 96 -1.76 -21.61 7.62
C GLU A 96 -1.21 -20.20 7.86
N LEU A 97 -0.10 -19.85 7.18
CA LEU A 97 0.55 -18.54 7.31
C LEU A 97 -0.32 -17.40 6.78
N ILE A 98 -1.04 -17.60 5.69
CA ILE A 98 -1.96 -16.58 5.13
C ILE A 98 -3.11 -16.36 6.12
N TRP A 99 -3.75 -17.42 6.62
CA TRP A 99 -4.81 -17.31 7.62
C TRP A 99 -4.33 -16.60 8.89
N ASP A 100 -3.17 -16.96 9.40
CA ASP A 100 -2.57 -16.34 10.59
C ASP A 100 -2.25 -14.85 10.33
N SER A 101 -1.69 -14.54 9.16
CA SER A 101 -1.40 -13.17 8.74
C SER A 101 -2.65 -12.29 8.73
N VAL A 102 -3.77 -12.77 8.16
CA VAL A 102 -5.04 -12.03 8.15
C VAL A 102 -5.59 -11.92 9.56
N ARG A 103 -5.56 -13.00 10.35
CA ARG A 103 -6.02 -13.00 11.75
C ARG A 103 -5.33 -11.94 12.61
N TYR A 104 -4.03 -11.71 12.41
CA TYR A 104 -3.32 -10.62 13.10
C TYR A 104 -3.79 -9.24 12.66
N ARG A 105 -4.17 -9.07 11.40
CA ARG A 105 -4.52 -7.76 10.83
C ARG A 105 -5.96 -7.33 11.03
N ILE A 106 -6.83 -8.26 11.35
CA ILE A 106 -8.24 -7.94 11.68
C ILE A 106 -8.44 -7.46 13.12
N ARG A 107 -7.40 -7.41 13.94
CA ARG A 107 -7.46 -6.85 15.30
C ARG A 107 -7.67 -5.35 15.22
N SER A 108 -8.91 -4.92 15.39
CA SER A 108 -9.31 -3.53 15.24
C SER A 108 -10.44 -3.19 16.20
N ASP A 109 -10.42 -1.97 16.76
CA ASP A 109 -11.48 -1.43 17.61
C ASP A 109 -12.65 -0.86 16.79
N VAL A 110 -12.56 -0.91 15.48
CA VAL A 110 -13.58 -0.40 14.53
C VAL A 110 -13.88 -1.44 13.46
N PRO A 111 -15.08 -1.41 12.85
CA PRO A 111 -15.40 -2.28 11.74
C PRO A 111 -14.42 -2.14 10.58
N ILE A 112 -13.98 -3.26 10.05
CA ILE A 112 -13.01 -3.34 8.96
C ILE A 112 -13.69 -3.65 7.62
N GLY A 113 -12.97 -3.38 6.54
CA GLY A 113 -13.35 -3.77 5.19
C GLY A 113 -12.15 -4.27 4.40
N GLY A 114 -12.34 -4.55 3.12
CA GLY A 114 -11.29 -4.96 2.20
C GLY A 114 -11.40 -4.27 0.84
N TYR A 115 -10.27 -4.01 0.23
CA TYR A 115 -10.21 -3.70 -1.19
C TYR A 115 -10.34 -5.00 -1.98
N VAL A 116 -11.36 -5.10 -2.82
CA VAL A 116 -11.67 -6.29 -3.61
C VAL A 116 -11.53 -5.92 -5.09
N SER A 117 -10.34 -6.10 -5.64
CA SER A 117 -10.07 -5.75 -7.05
C SER A 117 -10.63 -6.76 -8.05
N GLY A 118 -10.94 -7.98 -7.60
CA GLY A 118 -11.23 -9.12 -8.46
C GLY A 118 -10.00 -10.00 -8.75
N GLY A 119 -8.79 -9.53 -8.42
CA GLY A 119 -7.56 -10.33 -8.48
C GLY A 119 -7.45 -11.33 -7.32
N LEU A 120 -6.60 -12.33 -7.47
CA LEU A 120 -6.44 -13.44 -6.54
C LEU A 120 -6.08 -12.98 -5.11
N ASP A 121 -5.05 -12.15 -4.97
CA ASP A 121 -4.54 -11.72 -3.66
C ASP A 121 -5.56 -10.97 -2.84
N SER A 122 -6.24 -9.99 -3.46
CA SER A 122 -7.29 -9.22 -2.78
C SER A 122 -8.48 -10.10 -2.41
N SER A 123 -8.79 -11.09 -3.24
CA SER A 123 -9.88 -12.03 -3.02
C SER A 123 -9.59 -12.95 -1.84
N VAL A 124 -8.40 -13.54 -1.77
CA VAL A 124 -7.97 -14.42 -0.67
C VAL A 124 -8.01 -13.67 0.66
N VAL A 125 -7.40 -12.47 0.70
CA VAL A 125 -7.39 -11.66 1.94
C VAL A 125 -8.80 -11.28 2.38
N SER A 126 -9.67 -10.88 1.45
CA SER A 126 -11.04 -10.46 1.76
C SER A 126 -11.94 -11.62 2.16
N ALA A 127 -11.81 -12.79 1.53
CA ALA A 127 -12.52 -14.01 1.89
C ALA A 127 -12.20 -14.41 3.33
N ILE A 128 -10.92 -14.57 3.66
CA ILE A 128 -10.47 -14.96 5.00
C ILE A 128 -10.91 -13.90 6.04
N ALA A 129 -10.77 -12.61 5.72
CA ALA A 129 -11.16 -11.54 6.63
C ALA A 129 -12.66 -11.56 6.91
N SER A 130 -13.51 -11.74 5.89
CA SER A 130 -14.96 -11.81 6.06
C SER A 130 -15.40 -13.01 6.90
N ASP A 131 -14.77 -14.18 6.69
CA ASP A 131 -15.04 -15.38 7.49
C ASP A 131 -14.65 -15.18 8.97
N LEU A 132 -13.56 -14.49 9.23
CA LEU A 132 -13.05 -14.28 10.59
C LEU A 132 -13.81 -13.22 11.40
N VAL A 133 -14.29 -12.15 10.75
CA VAL A 133 -15.00 -11.05 11.46
C VAL A 133 -16.52 -11.19 11.39
N GLY A 134 -17.02 -12.06 10.54
CA GLY A 134 -18.44 -12.24 10.21
C GLY A 134 -18.85 -11.39 9.01
N ASN A 135 -19.56 -12.02 8.11
CA ASN A 135 -19.87 -11.50 6.78
C ASN A 135 -20.66 -10.18 6.80
N GLU A 136 -21.58 -10.01 7.74
CA GLU A 136 -22.33 -8.76 7.92
C GLU A 136 -21.46 -7.60 8.47
N ALA A 137 -20.41 -7.92 9.20
CA ALA A 137 -19.50 -6.92 9.79
C ALA A 137 -18.42 -6.46 8.81
N PHE A 138 -18.07 -7.30 7.83
CA PHE A 138 -17.11 -6.98 6.77
C PHE A 138 -17.77 -6.19 5.64
N ALA A 139 -17.00 -5.40 4.90
CA ALA A 139 -17.46 -4.68 3.70
C ALA A 139 -16.37 -4.64 2.65
N GLY A 140 -16.69 -5.02 1.42
CA GLY A 140 -15.80 -4.93 0.27
C GLY A 140 -15.92 -3.58 -0.45
N PHE A 141 -14.82 -3.13 -1.04
CA PHE A 141 -14.74 -1.89 -1.83
C PHE A 141 -14.00 -2.14 -3.13
N THR A 142 -14.59 -1.73 -4.26
CA THR A 142 -13.99 -1.92 -5.59
C THR A 142 -14.21 -0.73 -6.50
N GLY A 143 -13.30 -0.56 -7.47
CA GLY A 143 -13.47 0.31 -8.62
C GLY A 143 -14.12 -0.44 -9.78
N LYS A 144 -14.93 0.28 -10.55
CA LYS A 144 -15.57 -0.20 -11.76
C LYS A 144 -15.20 0.70 -12.93
N PHE A 145 -15.08 0.14 -14.12
CA PHE A 145 -14.75 0.86 -15.34
C PHE A 145 -15.82 0.61 -16.41
N SER A 146 -16.97 1.31 -16.30
CA SER A 146 -18.10 1.14 -17.22
C SER A 146 -17.78 1.47 -18.69
N VAL A 147 -16.70 2.21 -18.95
CA VAL A 147 -16.26 2.60 -20.29
C VAL A 147 -15.74 1.42 -21.11
N SER A 148 -15.14 0.41 -20.46
CA SER A 148 -14.58 -0.74 -21.16
C SER A 148 -14.63 -2.01 -20.31
N ARG A 149 -15.36 -2.99 -20.82
CA ARG A 149 -15.44 -4.33 -20.20
C ARG A 149 -14.09 -5.04 -20.10
N GLN A 150 -13.13 -4.68 -20.94
CA GLN A 150 -11.81 -5.31 -20.95
C GLN A 150 -11.00 -4.97 -19.70
N TYR A 151 -11.28 -3.81 -19.07
CA TYR A 151 -10.59 -3.34 -17.88
C TYR A 151 -11.46 -3.39 -16.63
N ASP A 152 -12.68 -3.91 -16.74
CA ASP A 152 -13.63 -3.99 -15.63
C ASP A 152 -13.64 -5.40 -15.03
N GLU A 153 -12.99 -5.53 -13.88
CA GLU A 153 -12.92 -6.76 -13.09
C GLU A 153 -13.97 -6.79 -11.97
N SER A 154 -14.87 -5.81 -11.90
CA SER A 154 -15.86 -5.69 -10.82
C SER A 154 -16.81 -6.89 -10.72
N SER A 155 -17.00 -7.64 -11.81
CA SER A 155 -17.79 -8.88 -11.81
C SER A 155 -17.15 -9.99 -10.95
N TYR A 156 -15.82 -10.08 -10.90
CA TYR A 156 -15.13 -11.04 -10.03
C TYR A 156 -15.24 -10.62 -8.56
N ALA A 157 -15.10 -9.30 -8.29
CA ALA A 157 -15.32 -8.76 -6.96
C ALA A 157 -16.75 -9.03 -6.46
N GLN A 158 -17.76 -8.90 -7.36
CA GLN A 158 -19.14 -9.19 -7.02
C GLN A 158 -19.36 -10.69 -6.75
N ALA A 159 -18.80 -11.58 -7.58
CA ALA A 159 -18.88 -13.02 -7.37
C ALA A 159 -18.34 -13.45 -5.99
N LEU A 160 -17.18 -12.87 -5.58
CA LEU A 160 -16.63 -13.11 -4.25
C LEU A 160 -17.57 -12.62 -3.14
N ALA A 161 -18.12 -11.41 -3.30
CA ALA A 161 -19.01 -10.83 -2.31
C ALA A 161 -20.32 -11.65 -2.16
N ASP A 162 -20.83 -12.17 -3.26
CA ASP A 162 -22.03 -13.04 -3.28
C ASP A 162 -21.75 -14.39 -2.61
N GLU A 163 -20.58 -15.00 -2.87
CA GLU A 163 -20.14 -16.28 -2.27
C GLU A 163 -19.96 -16.16 -0.76
N HIS A 164 -19.29 -15.09 -0.31
CA HIS A 164 -19.00 -14.84 1.11
C HIS A 164 -20.06 -13.98 1.81
N HIS A 165 -21.14 -13.61 1.13
CA HIS A 165 -22.30 -12.88 1.67
C HIS A 165 -21.97 -11.57 2.39
N PHE A 166 -21.00 -10.78 1.89
CA PHE A 166 -20.70 -9.46 2.43
C PHE A 166 -21.13 -8.34 1.47
N PRO A 167 -21.47 -7.14 2.00
CA PRO A 167 -21.82 -6.00 1.15
C PRO A 167 -20.60 -5.51 0.36
N LEU A 168 -20.78 -5.32 -0.96
CA LEU A 168 -19.77 -4.76 -1.86
C LEU A 168 -20.19 -3.35 -2.31
N TYR A 169 -19.36 -2.37 -2.02
CA TYR A 169 -19.52 -1.00 -2.48
C TYR A 169 -18.65 -0.78 -3.72
N GLN A 170 -19.25 -0.22 -4.77
CA GLN A 170 -18.56 0.01 -6.04
C GLN A 170 -18.56 1.50 -6.40
N ILE A 171 -17.49 1.99 -7.01
CA ILE A 171 -17.39 3.33 -7.59
C ILE A 171 -17.01 3.21 -9.06
N ASP A 172 -17.79 3.85 -9.94
CA ASP A 172 -17.45 3.94 -11.35
C ASP A 172 -16.40 5.02 -11.56
N ILE A 173 -15.24 4.64 -12.07
CA ILE A 173 -14.07 5.50 -12.25
C ILE A 173 -14.01 5.97 -13.70
N THR A 174 -14.01 7.30 -13.88
CA THR A 174 -14.02 7.93 -15.20
C THR A 174 -12.77 8.76 -15.46
N SER A 175 -12.53 9.10 -16.74
CA SER A 175 -11.45 10.02 -17.13
C SER A 175 -11.62 11.40 -16.47
N LYS A 176 -12.85 11.85 -16.25
CA LYS A 176 -13.12 13.12 -15.57
C LYS A 176 -12.72 13.09 -14.09
N ASP A 177 -12.88 11.95 -13.45
CA ASP A 177 -12.40 11.76 -12.08
C ASP A 177 -10.87 11.87 -12.02
N PHE A 178 -10.18 11.35 -13.03
CA PHE A 178 -8.74 11.50 -13.15
C PHE A 178 -8.34 12.97 -13.29
N GLU A 179 -8.94 13.70 -14.23
CA GLU A 179 -8.68 15.12 -14.43
C GLU A 179 -8.87 15.94 -13.14
N ASN A 180 -9.93 15.63 -12.39
CA ASN A 180 -10.30 16.37 -11.18
C ASN A 180 -9.43 16.02 -9.97
N ASN A 181 -8.88 14.81 -9.89
CA ASN A 181 -8.26 14.31 -8.67
C ASN A 181 -6.76 14.02 -8.77
N ILE A 182 -6.16 13.96 -9.97
CA ILE A 182 -4.74 13.57 -10.11
C ILE A 182 -3.79 14.45 -9.29
N ARG A 183 -4.06 15.76 -9.16
CA ARG A 183 -3.25 16.66 -8.34
C ARG A 183 -3.36 16.31 -6.84
N ASN A 184 -4.54 15.92 -6.38
CA ASN A 184 -4.75 15.48 -5.00
C ASN A 184 -4.02 14.17 -4.73
N VAL A 185 -4.04 13.24 -5.70
CA VAL A 185 -3.30 11.97 -5.59
C VAL A 185 -1.80 12.26 -5.39
N ILE A 186 -1.20 13.10 -6.26
CA ILE A 186 0.21 13.47 -6.14
C ILE A 186 0.49 14.19 -4.81
N TYR A 187 -0.40 15.10 -4.39
CA TYR A 187 -0.26 15.80 -3.12
C TYR A 187 -0.24 14.84 -1.91
N HIS A 188 -1.08 13.82 -1.92
CA HIS A 188 -1.12 12.83 -0.82
C HIS A 188 0.05 11.84 -0.86
N LEU A 189 0.62 11.59 -2.03
CA LEU A 189 1.79 10.72 -2.18
C LEU A 189 3.13 11.45 -1.98
N ASP A 190 3.12 12.79 -1.96
CA ASP A 190 4.29 13.68 -1.96
C ASP A 190 5.13 13.63 -3.26
N GLU A 191 5.07 12.53 -4.00
CA GLU A 191 5.77 12.31 -5.26
C GLU A 191 4.83 11.70 -6.31
N PRO A 192 5.00 11.99 -7.60
CA PRO A 192 4.21 11.31 -8.62
C PRO A 192 4.62 9.83 -8.67
N VAL A 193 3.62 8.95 -8.61
CA VAL A 193 3.82 7.51 -8.78
C VAL A 193 3.44 7.13 -10.20
N ALA A 194 4.29 6.39 -10.87
CA ALA A 194 4.02 5.92 -12.21
C ALA A 194 2.91 4.87 -12.25
N GLY A 195 2.12 4.90 -13.31
CA GLY A 195 0.99 4.00 -13.52
C GLY A 195 -0.33 4.46 -12.89
N PRO A 196 -1.44 3.87 -13.33
CA PRO A 196 -2.79 4.29 -12.94
C PRO A 196 -3.23 3.76 -11.56
N GLY A 197 -2.50 2.80 -10.99
CA GLY A 197 -2.92 2.07 -9.78
C GLY A 197 -3.18 2.96 -8.58
N SER A 198 -2.32 3.94 -8.32
CA SER A 198 -2.46 4.87 -7.20
C SER A 198 -3.70 5.76 -7.32
N PHE A 199 -4.07 6.18 -8.54
CA PHE A 199 -5.30 6.92 -8.76
C PHE A 199 -6.54 6.07 -8.49
N CYS A 200 -6.60 4.84 -9.02
CA CYS A 200 -7.70 3.92 -8.75
C CYS A 200 -7.82 3.62 -7.26
N GLN A 201 -6.70 3.37 -6.58
CA GLN A 201 -6.65 3.17 -5.14
C GLN A 201 -7.17 4.39 -4.36
N TYR A 202 -6.84 5.60 -4.79
CA TYR A 202 -7.35 6.84 -4.20
C TYR A 202 -8.86 6.93 -4.31
N MET A 203 -9.44 6.64 -5.48
CA MET A 203 -10.89 6.71 -5.71
C MET A 203 -11.64 5.67 -4.86
N VAL A 204 -11.14 4.44 -4.80
CA VAL A 204 -11.73 3.39 -3.95
C VAL A 204 -11.56 3.73 -2.46
N SER A 205 -10.44 4.33 -2.07
CA SER A 205 -10.21 4.79 -0.69
C SER A 205 -11.17 5.91 -0.28
N MET A 206 -11.50 6.84 -1.19
CA MET A 206 -12.52 7.86 -0.95
C MET A 206 -13.91 7.26 -0.71
N LEU A 207 -14.25 6.18 -1.44
CA LEU A 207 -15.48 5.44 -1.21
C LEU A 207 -15.42 4.72 0.14
N ALA A 208 -14.36 3.98 0.40
CA ALA A 208 -14.19 3.19 1.63
C ALA A 208 -14.25 4.07 2.90
N ALA A 209 -13.65 5.25 2.86
CA ALA A 209 -13.62 6.20 4.00
C ALA A 209 -15.01 6.64 4.47
N LYS A 210 -16.05 6.53 3.63
CA LYS A 210 -17.44 6.82 4.00
C LYS A 210 -18.06 5.72 4.89
N HIS A 211 -17.49 4.53 4.88
CA HIS A 211 -18.06 3.33 5.51
C HIS A 211 -17.13 2.70 6.54
N ARG A 212 -15.81 2.76 6.33
CA ARG A 212 -14.80 2.07 7.15
C ARG A 212 -13.58 2.96 7.36
N LYS A 213 -12.99 2.87 8.56
CA LYS A 213 -11.72 3.53 8.89
C LYS A 213 -10.51 2.66 8.61
N VAL A 214 -10.71 1.36 8.61
CA VAL A 214 -9.66 0.36 8.37
C VAL A 214 -10.09 -0.53 7.22
N VAL A 215 -9.20 -0.71 6.25
CA VAL A 215 -9.39 -1.61 5.11
C VAL A 215 -8.13 -2.45 4.90
N LEU A 216 -8.31 -3.71 4.54
CA LEU A 216 -7.25 -4.62 4.14
C LEU A 216 -7.05 -4.57 2.63
N GLY A 217 -5.85 -4.89 2.16
CA GLY A 217 -5.52 -5.02 0.74
C GLY A 217 -4.66 -6.24 0.48
N GLY A 218 -4.63 -6.67 -0.77
CA GLY A 218 -3.80 -7.78 -1.24
C GLY A 218 -2.38 -7.39 -1.65
N GLN A 219 -2.00 -6.12 -1.52
CA GLN A 219 -0.67 -5.65 -1.95
C GLN A 219 0.45 -6.39 -1.23
N GLY A 220 1.47 -6.76 -1.98
CA GLY A 220 2.57 -7.58 -1.53
C GLY A 220 2.47 -9.05 -1.97
N GLY A 221 1.30 -9.50 -2.47
CA GLY A 221 1.10 -10.85 -2.97
C GLY A 221 1.98 -11.14 -4.18
N ASP A 222 1.90 -10.31 -5.20
CA ASP A 222 2.72 -10.45 -6.41
C ASP A 222 4.23 -10.47 -6.10
N GLU A 223 4.69 -9.65 -5.17
CA GLU A 223 6.10 -9.56 -4.77
C GLU A 223 6.58 -10.81 -4.03
N ILE A 224 5.68 -11.52 -3.36
CA ILE A 224 6.00 -12.74 -2.61
C ILE A 224 5.85 -13.98 -3.49
N PHE A 225 4.78 -14.06 -4.27
CA PHE A 225 4.39 -15.27 -5.00
C PHE A 225 4.75 -15.26 -6.48
N GLY A 226 5.26 -14.15 -6.99
CA GLY A 226 5.77 -14.03 -8.36
C GLY A 226 4.75 -13.56 -9.38
N GLY A 227 3.61 -13.04 -8.94
CA GLY A 227 2.62 -12.30 -9.71
C GLY A 227 1.96 -12.97 -10.89
#